data_fdd34ea0f4bb9c83491083d7c08f4bfc
#
_entry.id   fdd34ea0f4bb9c83491083d7c08f4bfc
#
_cell.length_a   1.000
_cell.length_b   1.000
_cell.length_c   1.000
_cell.angle_alpha   90.00
_cell.angle_beta   90.00
_cell.angle_gamma   90.00
#
_symmetry.space_group_name_H-M   'P 1'
#
loop_
_entity.id
_entity.type
_entity.pdbx_description
1 polymer ?
#
loop_
_entity_poly.entity_id
_entity_poly.type
_entity_poly.pdbx_seq_one_letter_code
_entity_poly.pdbx_strand_id
1 'polypeptide(L)'
;MRKVKNQKVIRNLSDKSFRASRTRNTIAVLAIALTSMLFTTLFTIGLGSVENFQQQTMRQSGGDSHGVIKDITMEEYEALKDHPLIKESAACEVLADNVANPEFLKRHVELWYVPEYHYPHRYLEIEEGRAPEKADEVLVDEVTIELLGLPK
;
A
#
# COMPACT_ATOMS: atom_id res chain seq x y z
N MET A 1 -0.48 21.98 51.38
CA MET A 1 -1.30 22.64 50.36
C MET A 1 -2.76 22.74 50.86
N ARG A 2 -3.33 23.94 51.04
CA ARG A 2 -4.73 24.14 51.43
C ARG A 2 -5.64 23.79 50.27
N LYS A 3 -6.49 22.76 50.40
CA LYS A 3 -7.53 22.44 49.43
C LYS A 3 -8.58 23.57 49.41
N VAL A 4 -8.71 24.24 48.26
CA VAL A 4 -9.74 25.29 48.06
C VAL A 4 -11.09 24.61 48.00
N LYS A 5 -11.95 24.85 49.00
CA LYS A 5 -13.26 24.18 49.17
C LYS A 5 -14.37 24.72 48.26
N ASN A 6 -14.18 25.84 47.54
CA ASN A 6 -15.27 26.51 46.80
C ASN A 6 -15.00 26.56 45.27
N GLN A 7 -15.14 25.41 44.65
CA GLN A 7 -14.95 25.24 43.20
C GLN A 7 -15.91 26.12 42.36
N LYS A 8 -17.09 26.44 42.89
CA LYS A 8 -18.08 27.27 42.22
C LYS A 8 -17.60 28.73 42.07
N VAL A 9 -16.93 29.27 43.09
CA VAL A 9 -16.33 30.62 43.03
C VAL A 9 -15.18 30.68 42.06
N ILE A 10 -14.31 29.66 42.06
CA ILE A 10 -13.18 29.55 41.12
C ILE A 10 -13.70 29.52 39.67
N ARG A 11 -14.70 28.69 39.39
CA ARG A 11 -15.30 28.57 38.06
C ARG A 11 -15.92 29.91 37.61
N ASN A 12 -16.69 30.56 38.46
CA ASN A 12 -17.29 31.85 38.15
C ASN A 12 -16.24 32.96 37.92
N LEU A 13 -15.14 32.96 38.69
CA LEU A 13 -14.04 33.90 38.50
C LEU A 13 -13.31 33.64 37.18
N SER A 14 -13.04 32.36 36.88
CA SER A 14 -12.46 31.95 35.62
C SER A 14 -13.30 32.37 34.42
N ASP A 15 -14.62 32.11 34.47
CA ASP A 15 -15.56 32.50 33.39
C ASP A 15 -15.62 34.01 33.20
N LYS A 16 -15.64 34.81 34.30
CA LYS A 16 -15.61 36.29 34.22
C LYS A 16 -14.28 36.78 33.63
N SER A 17 -13.16 36.22 34.07
CA SER A 17 -11.83 36.57 33.56
C SER A 17 -11.70 36.21 32.06
N PHE A 18 -12.22 35.05 31.67
CA PHE A 18 -12.23 34.60 30.28
C PHE A 18 -13.05 35.58 29.39
N ARG A 19 -14.22 36.00 29.88
CA ARG A 19 -15.09 36.96 29.16
C ARG A 19 -14.49 38.36 29.08
N ALA A 20 -13.74 38.79 30.10
CA ALA A 20 -13.11 40.11 30.14
C ALA A 20 -12.01 40.28 29.08
N SER A 21 -11.35 39.18 28.69
CA SER A 21 -10.26 39.14 27.69
C SER A 21 -10.60 38.29 26.46
N ARG A 22 -11.82 38.41 25.96
CA ARG A 22 -12.33 37.55 24.85
C ARG A 22 -11.41 37.50 23.64
N THR A 23 -11.01 38.66 23.12
CA THR A 23 -10.16 38.72 21.91
C THR A 23 -8.85 38.01 22.11
N ARG A 24 -8.16 38.26 23.23
CA ARG A 24 -6.90 37.59 23.56
C ARG A 24 -7.06 36.07 23.66
N ASN A 25 -8.10 35.61 24.35
CA ASN A 25 -8.36 34.20 24.56
C ASN A 25 -8.77 33.50 23.25
N THR A 26 -9.58 34.17 22.41
CA THR A 26 -9.94 33.65 21.08
C THR A 26 -8.69 33.49 20.21
N ILE A 27 -7.80 34.48 20.18
CA ILE A 27 -6.54 34.40 19.43
C ILE A 27 -5.67 33.22 19.94
N ALA A 28 -5.56 33.07 21.27
CA ALA A 28 -4.81 31.98 21.86
C ALA A 28 -5.38 30.58 21.48
N VAL A 29 -6.71 30.43 21.55
CA VAL A 29 -7.39 29.19 21.16
C VAL A 29 -7.18 28.90 19.65
N LEU A 30 -7.35 29.92 18.80
CA LEU A 30 -7.11 29.77 17.37
C LEU A 30 -5.64 29.41 17.07
N ALA A 31 -4.69 30.05 17.75
CA ALA A 31 -3.27 29.72 17.58
C ALA A 31 -2.98 28.28 17.94
N ILE A 32 -3.50 27.79 19.07
CA ILE A 32 -3.34 26.37 19.49
C ILE A 32 -4.02 25.44 18.49
N ALA A 33 -5.24 25.75 18.05
CA ALA A 33 -5.98 24.95 17.09
C ALA A 33 -5.23 24.85 15.74
N LEU A 34 -4.73 25.98 15.22
CA LEU A 34 -3.97 26.00 13.97
C LEU A 34 -2.64 25.24 14.10
N THR A 35 -1.94 25.40 15.20
CA THR A 35 -0.69 24.66 15.44
C THR A 35 -0.94 23.16 15.52
N SER A 36 -1.97 22.74 16.26
CA SER A 36 -2.35 21.33 16.35
C SER A 36 -2.75 20.76 15.00
N MET A 37 -3.53 21.50 14.22
CA MET A 37 -3.93 21.10 12.86
C MET A 37 -2.72 20.97 11.95
N LEU A 38 -1.77 21.91 12.00
CA LEU A 38 -0.56 21.88 11.19
C LEU A 38 0.29 20.64 11.53
N PHE A 39 0.53 20.36 12.81
CA PHE A 39 1.28 19.17 13.21
C PHE A 39 0.58 17.89 12.78
N THR A 40 -0.73 17.78 13.02
CA THR A 40 -1.49 16.58 12.60
C THR A 40 -1.39 16.36 11.10
N THR A 41 -1.60 17.41 10.31
CA THR A 41 -1.51 17.34 8.84
C THR A 41 -0.11 16.93 8.39
N LEU A 42 0.94 17.54 8.97
CA LEU A 42 2.33 17.23 8.61
C LEU A 42 2.68 15.78 8.90
N PHE A 43 2.32 15.26 10.08
CA PHE A 43 2.58 13.88 10.44
C PHE A 43 1.76 12.90 9.59
N THR A 44 0.48 13.21 9.31
CA THR A 44 -0.36 12.35 8.47
C THR A 44 0.20 12.26 7.05
N ILE A 45 0.57 13.38 6.44
CA ILE A 45 1.17 13.38 5.10
C ILE A 45 2.53 12.68 5.12
N GLY A 46 3.37 12.96 6.11
CA GLY A 46 4.69 12.36 6.22
C GLY A 46 4.65 10.84 6.32
N LEU A 47 3.85 10.32 7.24
CA LEU A 47 3.70 8.87 7.44
C LEU A 47 3.05 8.19 6.23
N GLY A 48 1.97 8.79 5.70
CA GLY A 48 1.30 8.25 4.51
C GLY A 48 2.20 8.26 3.26
N SER A 49 3.07 9.25 3.12
CA SER A 49 4.04 9.29 2.01
C SER A 49 5.07 8.17 2.10
N VAL A 50 5.58 7.88 3.30
CA VAL A 50 6.54 6.77 3.51
C VAL A 50 5.89 5.42 3.18
N GLU A 51 4.67 5.19 3.66
CA GLU A 51 3.94 3.95 3.40
C GLU A 51 3.63 3.77 1.91
N ASN A 52 3.14 4.82 1.25
CA ASN A 52 2.90 4.80 -0.19
C ASN A 52 4.18 4.53 -1.00
N PHE A 53 5.30 5.15 -0.60
CA PHE A 53 6.57 4.93 -1.27
C PHE A 53 7.07 3.49 -1.12
N GLN A 54 6.93 2.90 0.07
CA GLN A 54 7.25 1.49 0.29
C GLN A 54 6.39 0.57 -0.57
N GLN A 55 5.07 0.76 -0.59
CA GLN A 55 4.17 -0.04 -1.42
C GLN A 55 4.46 0.10 -2.91
N GLN A 56 4.75 1.31 -3.40
CA GLN A 56 5.13 1.51 -4.79
C GLN A 56 6.44 0.80 -5.14
N THR A 57 7.44 0.87 -4.25
CA THR A 57 8.71 0.19 -4.45
C THR A 57 8.53 -1.33 -4.50
N MET A 58 7.73 -1.90 -3.59
CA MET A 58 7.42 -3.33 -3.59
C MET A 58 6.69 -3.76 -4.88
N ARG A 59 5.70 -2.99 -5.33
CA ARG A 59 5.01 -3.27 -6.61
C ARG A 59 5.95 -3.19 -7.81
N GLN A 60 6.83 -2.19 -7.86
CA GLN A 60 7.83 -2.06 -8.93
C GLN A 60 8.88 -3.18 -8.89
N SER A 61 9.19 -3.71 -7.72
CA SER A 61 10.10 -4.85 -7.55
C SER A 61 9.45 -6.20 -7.89
N GLY A 62 8.14 -6.19 -8.19
CA GLY A 62 7.39 -7.40 -8.55
C GLY A 62 6.83 -8.17 -7.36
N GLY A 63 6.73 -7.55 -6.18
CA GLY A 63 6.11 -8.14 -4.99
C GLY A 63 6.78 -7.73 -3.68
N ASP A 64 6.30 -8.30 -2.58
CA ASP A 64 6.78 -8.07 -1.21
C ASP A 64 7.89 -9.05 -0.78
N SER A 65 8.46 -9.79 -1.74
CA SER A 65 9.52 -10.76 -1.48
C SER A 65 10.80 -10.06 -0.99
N HIS A 66 11.50 -10.69 -0.03
CA HIS A 66 12.76 -10.19 0.50
C HIS A 66 13.95 -10.36 -0.46
N GLY A 67 13.81 -11.27 -1.43
CA GLY A 67 14.84 -11.53 -2.43
C GLY A 67 14.28 -12.30 -3.61
N VAL A 68 14.92 -12.15 -4.76
CA VAL A 68 14.60 -12.86 -5.99
C VAL A 68 15.91 -13.45 -6.52
N ILE A 69 15.88 -14.74 -6.82
CA ILE A 69 16.97 -15.44 -7.52
C ILE A 69 16.51 -15.63 -8.95
N LYS A 70 17.28 -15.10 -9.90
CA LYS A 70 16.98 -15.21 -11.32
C LYS A 70 17.80 -16.34 -11.96
N ASP A 71 17.29 -16.84 -13.07
CA ASP A 71 17.97 -17.88 -13.89
C ASP A 71 18.29 -19.17 -13.12
N ILE A 72 17.44 -19.50 -12.15
CA ILE A 72 17.54 -20.71 -11.35
C ILE A 72 16.80 -21.86 -12.04
N THR A 73 17.40 -23.04 -12.03
CA THR A 73 16.74 -24.26 -12.50
C THR A 73 15.76 -24.81 -11.47
N MET A 74 14.80 -25.62 -11.90
CA MET A 74 13.86 -26.28 -10.97
C MET A 74 14.58 -27.19 -9.96
N GLU A 75 15.69 -27.82 -10.35
CA GLU A 75 16.50 -28.66 -9.45
C GLU A 75 17.13 -27.81 -8.33
N GLU A 76 17.69 -26.66 -8.68
CA GLU A 76 18.25 -25.70 -7.71
C GLU A 76 17.17 -25.09 -6.81
N TYR A 77 16.00 -24.79 -7.37
CA TYR A 77 14.87 -24.32 -6.58
C TYR A 77 14.42 -25.36 -5.55
N GLU A 78 14.25 -26.61 -5.95
CA GLU A 78 13.88 -27.72 -5.07
C GLU A 78 14.90 -27.93 -3.94
N ALA A 79 16.20 -27.72 -4.22
CA ALA A 79 17.26 -27.79 -3.21
C ALA A 79 17.24 -26.63 -2.21
N LEU A 80 16.73 -25.46 -2.63
CA LEU A 80 16.73 -24.23 -1.82
C LEU A 80 15.44 -24.01 -1.05
N LYS A 81 14.28 -24.42 -1.58
CA LYS A 81 12.96 -24.09 -1.03
C LYS A 81 12.78 -24.47 0.44
N ASP A 82 13.41 -25.58 0.86
CA ASP A 82 13.32 -26.12 2.23
C ASP A 82 14.46 -25.64 3.15
N HIS A 83 15.24 -24.63 2.71
CA HIS A 83 16.35 -24.12 3.51
C HIS A 83 15.82 -23.41 4.79
N PRO A 84 16.40 -23.64 5.98
CA PRO A 84 15.91 -23.12 7.25
C PRO A 84 15.76 -21.59 7.34
N LEU A 85 16.47 -20.84 6.50
CA LEU A 85 16.38 -19.38 6.41
C LEU A 85 15.30 -18.89 5.46
N ILE A 86 14.68 -19.78 4.69
CA ILE A 86 13.60 -19.47 3.75
C ILE A 86 12.29 -19.84 4.42
N LYS A 87 11.49 -18.82 4.68
CA LYS A 87 10.16 -18.98 5.30
C LYS A 87 9.14 -19.43 4.25
N GLU A 88 9.21 -18.81 3.09
CA GLU A 88 8.28 -19.03 1.98
C GLU A 88 8.99 -18.74 0.66
N SER A 89 8.70 -19.53 -0.34
CA SER A 89 9.28 -19.38 -1.68
C SER A 89 8.27 -19.75 -2.76
N ALA A 90 8.42 -19.15 -3.92
CA ALA A 90 7.62 -19.49 -5.10
C ALA A 90 8.51 -19.51 -6.35
N ALA A 91 8.33 -20.53 -7.18
CA ALA A 91 8.90 -20.55 -8.52
C ALA A 91 7.93 -19.85 -9.47
N CYS A 92 8.40 -18.76 -10.08
CA CYS A 92 7.69 -18.06 -11.15
C CYS A 92 8.51 -18.17 -12.43
N GLU A 93 7.85 -18.28 -13.57
CA GLU A 93 8.54 -18.47 -14.85
C GLU A 93 8.02 -17.46 -15.88
N VAL A 94 8.94 -16.87 -16.65
CA VAL A 94 8.60 -16.05 -17.83
C VAL A 94 8.39 -16.99 -18.99
N LEU A 95 7.16 -17.21 -19.40
CA LEU A 95 6.80 -18.06 -20.52
C LEU A 95 7.02 -17.38 -21.87
N ALA A 96 6.80 -16.06 -21.91
CA ALA A 96 7.11 -15.22 -23.07
C ALA A 96 7.48 -13.83 -22.60
N ASP A 97 8.64 -13.35 -23.03
CA ASP A 97 9.17 -12.02 -22.72
C ASP A 97 8.48 -10.92 -23.54
N ASN A 98 7.99 -11.24 -24.72
CA ASN A 98 7.25 -10.34 -25.58
C ASN A 98 6.21 -11.09 -26.40
N VAL A 99 4.94 -10.85 -26.07
CA VAL A 99 3.82 -11.45 -26.83
C VAL A 99 3.65 -10.73 -28.14
N ALA A 100 3.91 -11.44 -29.25
CA ALA A 100 3.83 -10.90 -30.60
C ALA A 100 2.38 -10.67 -31.02
N ASN A 101 1.90 -9.42 -30.87
CA ASN A 101 0.59 -8.99 -31.34
C ASN A 101 0.69 -7.53 -31.84
N PRO A 102 0.09 -7.18 -33.00
CA PRO A 102 0.09 -5.79 -33.51
C PRO A 102 -0.44 -4.76 -32.49
N GLU A 103 -1.40 -5.12 -31.68
CA GLU A 103 -1.98 -4.24 -30.65
C GLU A 103 -0.99 -3.96 -29.49
N PHE A 104 0.01 -4.80 -29.31
CA PHE A 104 1.04 -4.67 -28.26
C PHE A 104 2.30 -3.90 -28.72
N LEU A 105 2.32 -3.34 -29.93
CA LEU A 105 3.47 -2.61 -30.45
C LEU A 105 3.93 -1.43 -29.56
N LYS A 106 3.02 -0.84 -28.81
CA LYS A 106 3.28 0.29 -27.91
C LYS A 106 3.37 -0.08 -26.44
N ARG A 107 3.08 -1.33 -26.13
CA ARG A 107 3.07 -1.85 -24.76
C ARG A 107 3.70 -3.22 -24.75
N HIS A 108 4.82 -3.32 -24.04
CA HIS A 108 5.45 -4.61 -23.79
C HIS A 108 4.53 -5.49 -22.93
N VAL A 109 4.22 -6.68 -23.40
CA VAL A 109 3.37 -7.64 -22.71
C VAL A 109 4.15 -8.93 -22.53
N GLU A 110 4.32 -9.31 -21.28
CA GLU A 110 4.98 -10.54 -20.87
C GLU A 110 3.96 -11.57 -20.42
N LEU A 111 4.23 -12.83 -20.65
CA LEU A 111 3.43 -13.93 -20.14
C LEU A 111 4.22 -14.65 -19.04
N TRP A 112 3.62 -14.67 -17.85
CA TRP A 112 4.24 -15.25 -16.66
C TRP A 112 3.43 -16.42 -16.14
N TYR A 113 4.11 -17.46 -15.69
CA TYR A 113 3.54 -18.42 -14.76
C TYR A 113 3.78 -17.94 -13.32
N VAL A 114 2.72 -17.83 -12.55
CA VAL A 114 2.75 -17.49 -11.12
C VAL A 114 1.85 -18.47 -10.39
N PRO A 115 2.33 -19.17 -9.36
CA PRO A 115 1.47 -20.04 -8.55
C PRO A 115 0.39 -19.21 -7.83
N GLU A 116 -0.84 -19.71 -7.77
CA GLU A 116 -1.98 -18.99 -7.18
C GLU A 116 -1.73 -18.55 -5.74
N TYR A 117 -1.10 -19.41 -4.92
CA TYR A 117 -0.77 -19.06 -3.53
C TYR A 117 0.18 -17.86 -3.41
N HIS A 118 0.88 -17.50 -4.49
CA HIS A 118 1.81 -16.37 -4.53
C HIS A 118 1.18 -15.08 -5.05
N TYR A 119 -0.07 -15.08 -5.51
CA TYR A 119 -0.77 -13.90 -6.02
C TYR A 119 -0.80 -12.74 -5.02
N PRO A 120 -1.13 -12.95 -3.72
CA PRO A 120 -1.12 -11.87 -2.74
C PRO A 120 0.25 -11.19 -2.60
N HIS A 121 1.34 -11.96 -2.68
CA HIS A 121 2.71 -11.47 -2.58
C HIS A 121 3.16 -10.66 -3.80
N ARG A 122 2.46 -10.82 -4.93
CA ARG A 122 2.66 -10.02 -6.15
C ARG A 122 1.62 -8.92 -6.33
N TYR A 123 0.76 -8.73 -5.34
CA TYR A 123 -0.37 -7.78 -5.40
C TYR A 123 -1.29 -8.04 -6.61
N LEU A 124 -1.47 -9.31 -6.96
CA LEU A 124 -2.42 -9.75 -7.97
C LEU A 124 -3.77 -10.00 -7.30
N GLU A 125 -4.77 -9.23 -7.69
CA GLU A 125 -6.15 -9.39 -7.25
C GLU A 125 -6.99 -9.71 -8.47
N ILE A 126 -7.81 -10.76 -8.38
CA ILE A 126 -8.74 -11.13 -9.45
C ILE A 126 -10.04 -10.37 -9.21
N GLU A 127 -10.31 -9.38 -10.05
CA GLU A 127 -11.55 -8.58 -9.97
C GLU A 127 -12.73 -9.32 -10.58
N GLU A 128 -12.50 -10.04 -11.69
CA GLU A 128 -13.54 -10.81 -12.39
C GLU A 128 -13.00 -12.17 -12.81
N GLY A 129 -13.84 -13.19 -12.73
CA GLY A 129 -13.49 -14.56 -13.13
C GLY A 129 -12.80 -15.36 -12.03
N ARG A 130 -11.79 -16.15 -12.39
CA ARG A 130 -11.03 -17.03 -11.51
C ARG A 130 -9.58 -17.20 -11.98
N ALA A 131 -8.75 -17.78 -11.16
CA ALA A 131 -7.41 -18.18 -11.57
C ALA A 131 -7.45 -19.21 -12.72
N PRO A 132 -6.47 -19.19 -13.65
CA PRO A 132 -6.34 -20.19 -14.71
C PRO A 132 -6.18 -21.59 -14.14
N GLU A 133 -6.97 -22.54 -14.59
CA GLU A 133 -6.88 -23.97 -14.24
C GLU A 133 -6.37 -24.83 -15.37
N LYS A 134 -6.45 -24.34 -16.62
CA LYS A 134 -6.08 -25.07 -17.83
C LYS A 134 -4.97 -24.34 -18.58
N ALA A 135 -4.26 -25.08 -19.41
CA ALA A 135 -3.12 -24.56 -20.17
C ALA A 135 -3.49 -23.50 -21.23
N ASP A 136 -4.76 -23.41 -21.62
CA ASP A 136 -5.31 -22.47 -22.59
C ASP A 136 -6.03 -21.28 -21.92
N GLU A 137 -5.95 -21.14 -20.60
CA GLU A 137 -6.52 -20.05 -19.82
C GLU A 137 -5.43 -19.10 -19.37
N VAL A 138 -5.71 -17.80 -19.41
CA VAL A 138 -4.80 -16.76 -18.94
C VAL A 138 -5.56 -15.72 -18.11
N LEU A 139 -4.92 -15.16 -17.12
CA LEU A 139 -5.37 -13.99 -16.39
C LEU A 139 -4.74 -12.76 -17.06
N VAL A 140 -5.56 -11.78 -17.41
CA VAL A 140 -5.10 -10.56 -18.09
C VAL A 140 -5.53 -9.32 -17.33
N ASP A 141 -4.77 -8.25 -17.46
CA ASP A 141 -5.16 -6.95 -16.90
C ASP A 141 -6.23 -6.26 -17.77
N GLU A 142 -6.98 -5.34 -17.16
CA GLU A 142 -8.05 -4.58 -17.81
C GLU A 142 -7.56 -3.86 -19.07
N VAL A 143 -6.36 -3.31 -19.04
CA VAL A 143 -5.78 -2.57 -20.18
C VAL A 143 -5.50 -3.50 -21.36
N THR A 144 -5.09 -4.73 -21.10
CA THR A 144 -4.91 -5.75 -22.15
C THR A 144 -6.26 -6.15 -22.79
N ILE A 145 -7.32 -6.30 -21.97
CA ILE A 145 -8.68 -6.56 -22.47
C ILE A 145 -9.14 -5.43 -23.39
N GLU A 146 -8.95 -4.18 -22.96
CA GLU A 146 -9.32 -2.99 -23.77
C GLU A 146 -8.53 -2.91 -25.08
N LEU A 147 -7.21 -3.16 -25.05
CA LEU A 147 -6.36 -3.14 -26.24
C LEU A 147 -6.76 -4.20 -27.26
N LEU A 148 -7.17 -5.37 -26.80
CA LEU A 148 -7.60 -6.48 -27.65
C LEU A 148 -9.08 -6.34 -28.09
N GLY A 149 -9.83 -5.38 -27.56
CA GLY A 149 -11.24 -5.21 -27.84
C GLY A 149 -12.09 -6.40 -27.39
N LEU A 150 -11.66 -7.11 -26.34
CA LEU A 150 -12.39 -8.25 -25.80
C LEU A 150 -13.56 -7.78 -24.94
N PRO A 151 -14.69 -8.50 -24.93
CA PRO A 151 -15.77 -8.21 -23.98
C PRO A 151 -15.30 -8.51 -22.55
N LYS A 152 -15.69 -7.61 -21.65
CA LYS A 152 -15.53 -7.83 -20.20
C LYS A 152 -16.48 -8.89 -19.71
#